data_4bf53c7607a5e0a582d97a0eadd2066d
#
_entry.id   4bf53c7607a5e0a582d97a0eadd2066d
#
_cell.length_a   1.000
_cell.length_b   1.000
_cell.length_c   1.000
_cell.angle_alpha   90.00
_cell.angle_beta   90.00
_cell.angle_gamma   90.00
#
_symmetry.space_group_name_H-M   'P 1'
#
loop_
_entity.id
_entity.type
_entity.pdbx_description
1 polymer ?
#
loop_
_entity_poly.entity_id
_entity_poly.type
_entity_poly.pdbx_seq_one_letter_code
_entity_poly.pdbx_strand_id
1 'polypeptide(L)'
;MNRQERIAALKAAAKQRVLVLDGSWGVMIQKRGLVEADYRGERFKDHPLELKGDNDVLCITRPDIIADLHDQYYAAGADISETNTFSATTIAQAEYELGEAVYDINFEGARIAREVADRWTKEEPHKPRFVAGSVGPLNRMLSMSSDVNDPGARLVTFEEVYQAYREQMIALHDGGVDLFLIETITDTLNCKAAIKAILDLEDEGYEPLPIWISGTITDRSGRTLSGQTVEAFWNSVKHAKPFAIGLNCALGADLMRPHIADLARVADTLVSAYPNAGLPNAMGEYDEQPHETGHQLHEWAEHGLVNIVGGCCGTTPDHIRHVAEAVEGMTPRQPPERPRAMRLAGLEPFELI
;
A
#
# COMPACT_ATOMS: atom_id res chain seq x y z
N MET A 1 -7.29 0.96 22.93
CA MET A 1 -6.33 2.07 22.63
C MET A 1 -7.05 3.10 21.79
N ASN A 2 -6.88 4.39 22.06
CA ASN A 2 -7.31 5.42 21.13
C ASN A 2 -6.33 5.51 19.94
N ARG A 3 -6.64 6.30 18.89
CA ARG A 3 -5.82 6.36 17.67
C ARG A 3 -4.40 6.85 17.95
N GLN A 4 -4.22 7.89 18.76
CA GLN A 4 -2.87 8.40 19.08
C GLN A 4 -2.03 7.39 19.85
N GLU A 5 -2.63 6.63 20.76
CA GLU A 5 -1.95 5.53 21.45
C GLU A 5 -1.52 4.43 20.45
N ARG A 6 -2.37 4.09 19.46
CA ARG A 6 -2.02 3.11 18.43
C ARG A 6 -0.89 3.61 17.52
N ILE A 7 -0.94 4.87 17.08
CA ILE A 7 0.14 5.49 16.29
C ILE A 7 1.46 5.53 17.08
N ALA A 8 1.41 5.86 18.36
CA ALA A 8 2.60 5.83 19.22
C ALA A 8 3.16 4.40 19.37
N ALA A 9 2.29 3.41 19.55
CA ALA A 9 2.68 2.00 19.62
C ALA A 9 3.29 1.50 18.29
N LEU A 10 2.72 1.87 17.14
CA LEU A 10 3.27 1.57 15.81
C LEU A 10 4.70 2.12 15.66
N LYS A 11 4.88 3.40 15.99
CA LYS A 11 6.20 4.06 15.91
C LYS A 11 7.22 3.45 16.88
N ALA A 12 6.78 3.02 18.05
CA ALA A 12 7.64 2.34 19.03
C ALA A 12 8.03 0.94 18.54
N ALA A 13 7.09 0.15 18.03
CA ALA A 13 7.35 -1.18 17.49
C ALA A 13 8.33 -1.14 16.30
N ALA A 14 8.18 -0.19 15.39
CA ALA A 14 9.05 -0.01 14.22
C ALA A 14 10.52 0.32 14.59
N LYS A 15 10.75 0.87 15.78
CA LYS A 15 12.12 1.11 16.30
C LYS A 15 12.75 -0.13 16.94
N GLN A 16 11.94 -1.08 17.35
CA GLN A 16 12.41 -2.25 18.13
C GLN A 16 12.60 -3.48 17.26
N ARG A 17 11.81 -3.66 16.23
CA ARG A 17 11.81 -4.85 15.38
C ARG A 17 11.35 -4.54 13.96
N VAL A 18 11.63 -5.45 13.04
CA VAL A 18 11.04 -5.43 11.70
C VAL A 18 9.54 -5.72 11.83
N LEU A 19 8.72 -4.89 11.19
CA LEU A 19 7.26 -5.06 11.16
C LEU A 19 6.85 -5.89 9.95
N VAL A 20 5.72 -6.58 10.07
CA VAL A 20 5.16 -7.42 9.02
C VAL A 20 3.83 -6.85 8.55
N LEU A 21 3.76 -6.53 7.25
CA LEU A 21 2.54 -6.20 6.54
C LEU A 21 1.88 -7.48 6.07
N ASP A 22 0.60 -7.44 5.75
CA ASP A 22 -0.13 -8.55 5.16
C ASP A 22 0.33 -8.89 3.71
N GLY A 23 -0.47 -9.67 3.00
CA GLY A 23 -0.18 -10.14 1.66
C GLY A 23 -1.30 -9.83 0.66
N SER A 24 -1.37 -10.61 -0.42
CA SER A 24 -2.28 -10.35 -1.53
C SER A 24 -3.75 -10.48 -1.17
N TRP A 25 -4.50 -9.40 -1.32
CA TRP A 25 -5.96 -9.37 -1.20
C TRP A 25 -6.64 -9.99 -2.42
N GLY A 26 -6.25 -9.60 -3.62
CA GLY A 26 -6.87 -10.06 -4.87
C GLY A 26 -6.82 -11.57 -5.03
N VAL A 27 -5.67 -12.21 -4.79
CA VAL A 27 -5.52 -13.67 -4.87
C VAL A 27 -6.39 -14.38 -3.83
N MET A 28 -6.46 -13.85 -2.61
CA MET A 28 -7.26 -14.46 -1.54
C MET A 28 -8.76 -14.34 -1.80
N ILE A 29 -9.22 -13.22 -2.36
CA ILE A 29 -10.61 -13.04 -2.79
C ILE A 29 -10.92 -14.00 -3.95
N GLN A 30 -10.04 -14.10 -4.95
CA GLN A 30 -10.22 -15.00 -6.09
C GLN A 30 -10.38 -16.46 -5.65
N LYS A 31 -9.60 -16.90 -4.67
CA LYS A 31 -9.69 -18.26 -4.10
C LYS A 31 -11.05 -18.57 -3.44
N ARG A 32 -11.85 -17.56 -3.12
CA ARG A 32 -13.21 -17.75 -2.57
C ARG A 32 -14.22 -18.21 -3.61
N GLY A 33 -13.90 -18.09 -4.91
CA GLY A 33 -14.79 -18.51 -5.99
C GLY A 33 -16.10 -17.72 -6.05
N LEU A 34 -16.07 -16.42 -5.69
CA LEU A 34 -17.25 -15.57 -5.63
C LEU A 34 -17.89 -15.41 -7.02
N VAL A 35 -19.22 -15.31 -7.01
CA VAL A 35 -20.04 -15.09 -8.21
C VAL A 35 -20.64 -13.69 -8.20
N GLU A 36 -21.16 -13.23 -9.33
CA GLU A 36 -21.74 -11.88 -9.48
C GLU A 36 -22.71 -11.50 -8.35
N ALA A 37 -23.51 -12.44 -7.87
CA ALA A 37 -24.46 -12.21 -6.79
C ALA A 37 -23.77 -11.80 -5.46
N ASP A 38 -22.54 -12.27 -5.20
CA ASP A 38 -21.75 -11.90 -4.04
C ASP A 38 -21.29 -10.44 -4.13
N TYR A 39 -20.86 -10.01 -5.32
CA TYR A 39 -20.44 -8.63 -5.57
C TYR A 39 -21.60 -7.64 -5.53
N ARG A 40 -22.81 -8.06 -5.96
CA ARG A 40 -24.00 -7.22 -5.89
C ARG A 40 -24.57 -7.11 -4.47
N GLY A 41 -24.60 -8.20 -3.74
CA GLY A 41 -25.34 -8.27 -2.47
C GLY A 41 -26.78 -7.75 -2.64
N GLU A 42 -27.39 -7.33 -1.54
CA GLU A 42 -28.72 -6.71 -1.58
C GLU A 42 -28.71 -5.28 -2.09
N ARG A 43 -27.63 -4.53 -1.78
CA ARG A 43 -27.55 -3.08 -2.10
C ARG A 43 -27.52 -2.82 -3.59
N PHE A 44 -26.84 -3.64 -4.37
CA PHE A 44 -26.61 -3.45 -5.79
C PHE A 44 -27.28 -4.51 -6.67
N LYS A 45 -28.31 -5.20 -6.15
CA LYS A 45 -28.99 -6.30 -6.86
C LYS A 45 -29.53 -5.90 -8.25
N ASP A 46 -29.99 -4.67 -8.38
CA ASP A 46 -30.55 -4.13 -9.61
C ASP A 46 -29.57 -3.23 -10.38
N HIS A 47 -28.27 -3.27 -10.02
CA HIS A 47 -27.25 -2.46 -10.68
C HIS A 47 -27.09 -2.84 -12.15
N PRO A 48 -26.98 -1.87 -13.11
CA PRO A 48 -27.02 -2.18 -14.55
C PRO A 48 -25.76 -2.90 -15.05
N LEU A 49 -24.60 -2.66 -14.44
CA LEU A 49 -23.32 -3.24 -14.85
C LEU A 49 -22.98 -4.51 -14.06
N GLU A 50 -22.12 -5.36 -14.63
CA GLU A 50 -21.48 -6.46 -13.90
C GLU A 50 -20.49 -5.89 -12.89
N LEU A 51 -20.59 -6.34 -11.64
CA LEU A 51 -19.71 -5.91 -10.55
C LEU A 51 -18.63 -6.94 -10.21
N LYS A 52 -18.69 -8.12 -10.78
CA LYS A 52 -17.67 -9.15 -10.58
C LYS A 52 -16.31 -8.66 -11.04
N GLY A 53 -15.35 -8.64 -10.12
CA GLY A 53 -14.00 -8.11 -10.34
C GLY A 53 -13.73 -6.81 -9.59
N ASP A 54 -14.76 -6.09 -9.16
CA ASP A 54 -14.62 -4.99 -8.22
C ASP A 54 -14.48 -5.52 -6.79
N ASN A 55 -13.26 -5.82 -6.40
CA ASN A 55 -13.00 -6.39 -5.06
C ASN A 55 -13.30 -5.40 -3.94
N ASP A 56 -13.24 -4.11 -4.20
CA ASP A 56 -13.44 -3.08 -3.19
C ASP A 56 -14.90 -3.03 -2.71
N VAL A 57 -15.86 -3.28 -3.61
CA VAL A 57 -17.29 -3.30 -3.25
C VAL A 57 -17.63 -4.38 -2.22
N LEU A 58 -16.81 -5.42 -2.10
CA LEU A 58 -16.99 -6.49 -1.11
C LEU A 58 -16.93 -5.99 0.34
N CYS A 59 -16.34 -4.82 0.58
CA CYS A 59 -16.41 -4.18 1.91
C CYS A 59 -17.86 -3.91 2.33
N ILE A 60 -18.75 -3.67 1.37
CA ILE A 60 -20.18 -3.44 1.60
C ILE A 60 -20.98 -4.76 1.48
N THR A 61 -20.70 -5.56 0.44
CA THR A 61 -21.56 -6.68 0.06
C THR A 61 -21.19 -7.99 0.74
N ARG A 62 -19.91 -8.18 1.08
CA ARG A 62 -19.39 -9.37 1.76
C ARG A 62 -18.39 -9.01 2.87
N PRO A 63 -18.81 -8.19 3.86
CA PRO A 63 -17.94 -7.81 4.99
C PRO A 63 -17.43 -9.00 5.78
N ASP A 64 -18.17 -10.12 5.78
CA ASP A 64 -17.76 -11.38 6.39
C ASP A 64 -16.46 -11.93 5.80
N ILE A 65 -16.33 -11.91 4.47
CA ILE A 65 -15.12 -12.36 3.77
C ILE A 65 -13.95 -11.42 4.05
N ILE A 66 -14.18 -10.11 4.01
CA ILE A 66 -13.15 -9.13 4.28
C ILE A 66 -12.62 -9.24 5.71
N ALA A 67 -13.50 -9.38 6.69
CA ALA A 67 -13.11 -9.61 8.08
C ALA A 67 -12.30 -10.91 8.26
N ASP A 68 -12.70 -12.00 7.61
CA ASP A 68 -12.01 -13.28 7.67
C ASP A 68 -10.60 -13.21 7.04
N LEU A 69 -10.40 -12.43 5.98
CA LEU A 69 -9.07 -12.23 5.37
C LEU A 69 -8.14 -11.45 6.30
N HIS A 70 -8.60 -10.38 6.93
CA HIS A 70 -7.84 -9.69 7.97
C HIS A 70 -7.43 -10.63 9.10
N ASP A 71 -8.38 -11.47 9.54
CA ASP A 71 -8.16 -12.45 10.60
C ASP A 71 -7.05 -13.44 10.23
N GLN A 72 -7.08 -13.99 9.00
CA GLN A 72 -6.06 -14.91 8.51
C GLN A 72 -4.67 -14.27 8.45
N TYR A 73 -4.55 -13.01 8.03
CA TYR A 73 -3.26 -12.32 7.98
C TYR A 73 -2.71 -12.00 9.37
N TYR A 74 -3.56 -11.56 10.31
CA TYR A 74 -3.11 -11.36 11.68
C TYR A 74 -2.72 -12.68 12.36
N ALA A 75 -3.48 -13.77 12.11
CA ALA A 75 -3.13 -15.11 12.58
C ALA A 75 -1.81 -15.62 12.00
N ALA A 76 -1.45 -15.21 10.77
CA ALA A 76 -0.18 -15.50 10.14
C ALA A 76 1.00 -14.67 10.71
N GLY A 77 0.73 -13.70 11.55
CA GLY A 77 1.76 -12.90 12.21
C GLY A 77 1.93 -11.48 11.70
N ALA A 78 1.05 -10.99 10.80
CA ALA A 78 1.06 -9.60 10.37
C ALA A 78 0.87 -8.65 11.56
N ASP A 79 1.61 -7.56 11.56
CA ASP A 79 1.45 -6.43 12.49
C ASP A 79 0.48 -5.40 11.93
N ILE A 80 0.51 -5.22 10.61
CA ILE A 80 -0.25 -4.23 9.86
C ILE A 80 -1.06 -4.96 8.80
N SER A 81 -2.33 -4.61 8.65
CA SER A 81 -3.16 -5.07 7.53
C SER A 81 -3.68 -3.88 6.75
N GLU A 82 -3.68 -4.01 5.43
CA GLU A 82 -4.22 -3.01 4.50
C GLU A 82 -5.73 -3.11 4.44
N THR A 83 -6.41 -1.99 4.28
CA THR A 83 -7.85 -2.01 3.96
C THR A 83 -8.07 -2.53 2.53
N ASN A 84 -9.19 -3.20 2.29
CA ASN A 84 -9.56 -3.65 0.94
C ASN A 84 -10.17 -2.50 0.12
N THR A 85 -9.35 -1.47 -0.14
CA THR A 85 -9.76 -0.20 -0.76
C THR A 85 -8.78 0.28 -1.82
N PHE A 86 -8.01 -0.62 -2.40
CA PHE A 86 -6.94 -0.33 -3.36
C PHE A 86 -7.40 0.50 -4.56
N SER A 87 -8.59 0.22 -5.10
CA SER A 87 -9.19 0.92 -6.25
C SER A 87 -10.43 1.74 -5.87
N ALA A 88 -10.61 2.08 -4.60
CA ALA A 88 -11.83 2.70 -4.10
C ALA A 88 -11.81 4.24 -4.23
N THR A 89 -11.47 4.77 -5.39
CA THR A 89 -11.60 6.19 -5.75
C THR A 89 -12.76 6.41 -6.73
N THR A 90 -13.31 7.62 -6.77
CA THR A 90 -14.35 7.98 -7.74
C THR A 90 -13.91 7.80 -9.20
N ILE A 91 -12.61 7.99 -9.49
CA ILE A 91 -12.05 7.78 -10.83
C ILE A 91 -12.01 6.29 -11.18
N ALA A 92 -11.56 5.43 -10.29
CA ALA A 92 -11.49 3.99 -10.55
C ALA A 92 -12.89 3.35 -10.53
N GLN A 93 -13.73 3.70 -9.57
CA GLN A 93 -15.09 3.18 -9.44
C GLN A 93 -16.06 3.68 -10.52
N ALA A 94 -15.67 4.69 -11.31
CA ALA A 94 -16.42 5.12 -12.47
C ALA A 94 -16.60 4.01 -13.54
N GLU A 95 -15.66 3.04 -13.59
CA GLU A 95 -15.76 1.87 -14.49
C GLU A 95 -16.95 0.96 -14.16
N TYR A 96 -17.36 0.97 -12.89
CA TYR A 96 -18.51 0.21 -12.39
C TYR A 96 -19.74 1.10 -12.13
N GLU A 97 -19.69 2.40 -12.44
CA GLU A 97 -20.73 3.37 -12.09
C GLU A 97 -21.06 3.38 -10.57
N LEU A 98 -20.07 3.15 -9.72
CA LEU A 98 -20.20 3.10 -8.26
C LEU A 98 -19.66 4.35 -7.56
N GLY A 99 -19.52 5.48 -8.25
CA GLY A 99 -18.98 6.73 -7.68
C GLY A 99 -19.68 7.17 -6.39
N GLU A 100 -21.00 7.00 -6.30
CA GLU A 100 -21.78 7.35 -5.10
C GLU A 100 -21.52 6.41 -3.89
N ALA A 101 -20.93 5.23 -4.13
CA ALA A 101 -20.62 4.26 -3.09
C ALA A 101 -19.19 4.40 -2.53
N VAL A 102 -18.35 5.25 -3.11
CA VAL A 102 -16.92 5.36 -2.79
C VAL A 102 -16.68 5.66 -1.32
N TYR A 103 -17.42 6.61 -0.74
CA TYR A 103 -17.29 6.91 0.68
C TYR A 103 -17.58 5.68 1.53
N ASP A 104 -18.70 4.99 1.27
CA ASP A 104 -19.12 3.82 2.04
C ASP A 104 -18.14 2.65 1.89
N ILE A 105 -17.61 2.41 0.68
CA ILE A 105 -16.60 1.36 0.43
C ILE A 105 -15.38 1.58 1.32
N ASN A 106 -14.84 2.79 1.33
CA ASN A 106 -13.65 3.13 2.09
C ASN A 106 -13.92 3.13 3.61
N PHE A 107 -15.04 3.71 4.03
CA PHE A 107 -15.43 3.73 5.44
C PHE A 107 -15.62 2.32 6.00
N GLU A 108 -16.37 1.47 5.31
CA GLU A 108 -16.60 0.09 5.74
C GLU A 108 -15.32 -0.75 5.68
N GLY A 109 -14.49 -0.58 4.63
CA GLY A 109 -13.19 -1.24 4.54
C GLY A 109 -12.30 -0.93 5.75
N ALA A 110 -12.22 0.33 6.13
CA ALA A 110 -11.46 0.77 7.29
C ALA A 110 -12.09 0.27 8.61
N ARG A 111 -13.40 0.36 8.76
CA ARG A 111 -14.13 -0.08 9.94
C ARG A 111 -13.95 -1.57 10.21
N ILE A 112 -14.11 -2.40 9.18
CA ILE A 112 -13.93 -3.86 9.28
C ILE A 112 -12.49 -4.18 9.72
N ALA A 113 -11.51 -3.61 9.04
CA ALA A 113 -10.10 -3.81 9.38
C ALA A 113 -9.81 -3.40 10.83
N ARG A 114 -10.35 -2.27 11.29
CA ARG A 114 -10.18 -1.77 12.66
C ARG A 114 -10.80 -2.70 13.69
N GLU A 115 -12.00 -3.19 13.45
CA GLU A 115 -12.67 -4.13 14.37
C GLU A 115 -11.87 -5.42 14.57
N VAL A 116 -11.35 -5.99 13.47
CA VAL A 116 -10.52 -7.20 13.53
C VAL A 116 -9.19 -6.91 14.26
N ALA A 117 -8.54 -5.80 13.94
CA ALA A 117 -7.29 -5.41 14.58
C ALA A 117 -7.46 -5.13 16.09
N ASP A 118 -8.56 -4.54 16.50
CA ASP A 118 -8.86 -4.29 17.92
C ASP A 118 -9.10 -5.60 18.68
N ARG A 119 -9.76 -6.57 18.07
CA ARG A 119 -9.95 -7.92 18.66
C ARG A 119 -8.60 -8.59 18.87
N TRP A 120 -7.74 -8.65 17.86
CA TRP A 120 -6.39 -9.24 17.97
C TRP A 120 -5.53 -8.52 19.01
N THR A 121 -5.57 -7.19 19.04
CA THR A 121 -4.84 -6.40 20.05
C THR A 121 -5.32 -6.68 21.45
N LYS A 122 -6.62 -6.95 21.65
CA LYS A 122 -7.16 -7.33 22.95
C LYS A 122 -6.75 -8.74 23.38
N GLU A 123 -6.67 -9.67 22.42
CA GLU A 123 -6.25 -11.06 22.65
C GLU A 123 -4.74 -11.16 22.87
N GLU A 124 -3.95 -10.35 22.15
CA GLU A 124 -2.48 -10.31 22.22
C GLU A 124 -1.96 -8.89 22.52
N PRO A 125 -2.11 -8.37 23.75
CA PRO A 125 -1.76 -6.97 24.07
C PRO A 125 -0.28 -6.64 23.89
N HIS A 126 0.61 -7.64 23.91
CA HIS A 126 2.04 -7.49 23.68
C HIS A 126 2.40 -7.27 22.21
N LYS A 127 1.48 -7.57 21.30
CA LYS A 127 1.63 -7.42 19.84
C LYS A 127 0.41 -6.68 19.27
N PRO A 128 0.28 -5.36 19.48
CA PRO A 128 -0.85 -4.61 18.95
C PRO A 128 -0.88 -4.65 17.42
N ARG A 129 -2.09 -4.64 16.85
CA ARG A 129 -2.34 -4.68 15.41
C ARG A 129 -2.73 -3.31 14.89
N PHE A 130 -2.29 -3.00 13.67
CA PHE A 130 -2.46 -1.70 13.04
C PHE A 130 -3.16 -1.85 11.69
N VAL A 131 -3.83 -0.77 11.27
CA VAL A 131 -4.57 -0.72 10.02
C VAL A 131 -4.00 0.38 9.13
N ALA A 132 -3.54 -0.01 7.94
CA ALA A 132 -3.11 0.90 6.89
C ALA A 132 -4.28 1.14 5.92
N GLY A 133 -4.67 2.40 5.74
CA GLY A 133 -5.63 2.77 4.70
C GLY A 133 -4.98 2.70 3.33
N SER A 134 -5.31 1.67 2.55
CA SER A 134 -4.77 1.45 1.22
C SER A 134 -5.31 2.47 0.23
N VAL A 135 -4.41 3.20 -0.41
CA VAL A 135 -4.66 4.22 -1.43
C VAL A 135 -3.82 3.85 -2.66
N GLY A 136 -4.42 3.11 -3.57
CA GLY A 136 -3.73 2.57 -4.74
C GLY A 136 -3.57 3.56 -5.89
N PRO A 137 -2.92 3.15 -6.99
CA PRO A 137 -2.75 3.96 -8.18
C PRO A 137 -4.09 4.14 -8.92
N LEU A 138 -4.15 5.19 -9.72
CA LEU A 138 -5.27 5.39 -10.65
C LEU A 138 -4.94 4.78 -12.02
N ASN A 139 -5.98 4.43 -12.76
CA ASN A 139 -5.91 4.06 -14.17
C ASN A 139 -5.71 5.29 -15.10
N ARG A 140 -5.50 6.47 -14.54
CA ARG A 140 -5.22 7.74 -15.23
C ARG A 140 -3.94 8.35 -14.68
N MET A 141 -3.04 8.76 -15.57
CA MET A 141 -1.72 9.29 -15.22
C MET A 141 -1.62 10.77 -15.56
N LEU A 142 -1.05 11.55 -14.65
CA LEU A 142 -0.84 12.99 -14.81
C LEU A 142 0.44 13.31 -15.57
N SER A 143 1.48 12.47 -15.46
CA SER A 143 2.80 12.74 -16.06
C SER A 143 2.93 12.20 -17.48
N MET A 144 2.06 11.31 -17.93
CA MET A 144 2.14 10.69 -19.25
C MET A 144 1.01 11.16 -20.16
N SER A 145 1.36 11.39 -21.44
CA SER A 145 0.34 11.69 -22.45
C SER A 145 -0.53 10.48 -22.74
N SER A 146 -1.82 10.74 -22.95
CA SER A 146 -2.79 9.75 -23.43
C SER A 146 -2.85 9.67 -24.96
N ASP A 147 -2.18 10.58 -25.67
CA ASP A 147 -2.12 10.62 -27.14
C ASP A 147 -0.65 10.72 -27.59
N VAL A 148 -0.20 9.79 -28.41
CA VAL A 148 1.16 9.74 -28.96
C VAL A 148 1.50 10.99 -29.80
N ASN A 149 0.49 11.61 -30.41
CA ASN A 149 0.67 12.78 -31.28
C ASN A 149 0.55 14.11 -30.52
N ASP A 150 0.05 14.10 -29.29
CA ASP A 150 -0.08 15.29 -28.43
C ASP A 150 0.58 15.05 -27.07
N PRO A 151 1.83 15.51 -26.86
CA PRO A 151 2.51 15.36 -25.58
C PRO A 151 1.80 16.04 -24.40
N GLY A 152 0.92 17.00 -24.67
CA GLY A 152 0.13 17.71 -23.66
C GLY A 152 -1.18 17.03 -23.27
N ALA A 153 -1.64 16.04 -24.05
CA ALA A 153 -2.92 15.37 -23.79
C ALA A 153 -2.92 14.65 -22.44
N ARG A 154 -3.98 14.84 -21.67
CA ARG A 154 -4.23 14.16 -20.37
C ARG A 154 -5.69 13.73 -20.32
N LEU A 155 -5.95 12.57 -19.74
CA LEU A 155 -7.30 12.06 -19.50
C LEU A 155 -7.91 12.59 -18.21
N VAL A 156 -7.11 13.23 -17.38
CA VAL A 156 -7.50 13.71 -16.05
C VAL A 156 -6.63 14.91 -15.67
N THR A 157 -7.17 15.82 -14.89
CA THR A 157 -6.46 16.96 -14.33
C THR A 157 -5.93 16.65 -12.94
N PHE A 158 -4.96 17.44 -12.48
CA PHE A 158 -4.44 17.32 -11.11
C PHE A 158 -5.55 17.51 -10.06
N GLU A 159 -6.46 18.45 -10.31
CA GLU A 159 -7.57 18.73 -9.40
C GLU A 159 -8.54 17.54 -9.29
N GLU A 160 -8.88 16.88 -10.41
CA GLU A 160 -9.74 15.70 -10.39
C GLU A 160 -9.08 14.54 -9.62
N VAL A 161 -7.79 14.31 -9.81
CA VAL A 161 -7.03 13.29 -9.07
C VAL A 161 -6.96 13.63 -7.58
N TYR A 162 -6.69 14.90 -7.25
CA TYR A 162 -6.66 15.38 -5.88
C TYR A 162 -8.01 15.16 -5.18
N GLN A 163 -9.12 15.53 -5.81
CA GLN A 163 -10.46 15.37 -5.23
C GLN A 163 -10.81 13.89 -5.03
N ALA A 164 -10.47 13.02 -5.99
CA ALA A 164 -10.71 11.59 -5.88
C ALA A 164 -9.96 10.97 -4.68
N TYR A 165 -8.68 11.32 -4.50
CA TYR A 165 -7.91 10.85 -3.34
C TYR A 165 -8.38 11.47 -2.03
N ARG A 166 -8.76 12.74 -2.05
CA ARG A 166 -9.27 13.42 -0.85
C ARG A 166 -10.53 12.76 -0.31
N GLU A 167 -11.50 12.45 -1.18
CA GLU A 167 -12.72 11.75 -0.79
C GLU A 167 -12.43 10.37 -0.19
N GLN A 168 -11.55 9.59 -0.81
CA GLN A 168 -11.11 8.31 -0.29
C GLN A 168 -10.50 8.44 1.11
N MET A 169 -9.58 9.40 1.31
CA MET A 169 -8.87 9.58 2.56
C MET A 169 -9.75 10.05 3.70
N ILE A 170 -10.76 10.89 3.43
CA ILE A 170 -11.77 11.27 4.43
C ILE A 170 -12.48 10.02 4.96
N ALA A 171 -12.98 9.18 4.05
CA ALA A 171 -13.73 7.99 4.44
C ALA A 171 -12.85 6.96 5.19
N LEU A 172 -11.59 6.76 4.75
CA LEU A 172 -10.63 5.91 5.46
C LEU A 172 -10.31 6.46 6.85
N HIS A 173 -10.12 7.78 6.98
CA HIS A 173 -9.89 8.43 8.26
C HIS A 173 -11.08 8.23 9.19
N ASP A 174 -12.29 8.49 8.74
CA ASP A 174 -13.52 8.35 9.51
C ASP A 174 -13.77 6.88 9.91
N GLY A 175 -13.40 5.92 9.05
CA GLY A 175 -13.48 4.48 9.32
C GLY A 175 -12.46 3.95 10.32
N GLY A 176 -11.43 4.74 10.68
CA GLY A 176 -10.57 4.44 11.82
C GLY A 176 -9.20 3.86 11.50
N VAL A 177 -8.63 4.10 10.31
CA VAL A 177 -7.25 3.71 9.98
C VAL A 177 -6.22 4.39 10.89
N ASP A 178 -5.05 3.79 11.03
CA ASP A 178 -3.95 4.31 11.83
C ASP A 178 -2.93 5.10 11.02
N LEU A 179 -2.88 4.86 9.71
CA LEU A 179 -1.99 5.53 8.76
C LEU A 179 -2.57 5.45 7.35
N PHE A 180 -2.09 6.31 6.45
CA PHE A 180 -2.36 6.21 5.02
C PHE A 180 -1.20 5.52 4.30
N LEU A 181 -1.49 4.50 3.50
CA LEU A 181 -0.53 3.83 2.64
C LEU A 181 -0.84 4.18 1.18
N ILE A 182 -0.06 5.12 0.62
CA ILE A 182 -0.10 5.45 -0.81
C ILE A 182 0.81 4.45 -1.51
N GLU A 183 0.24 3.48 -2.20
CA GLU A 183 0.98 2.32 -2.67
C GLU A 183 0.93 2.10 -4.18
N THR A 184 1.85 1.26 -4.66
CA THR A 184 1.95 0.84 -6.08
C THR A 184 2.07 2.05 -7.01
N ILE A 185 2.77 3.08 -6.54
CA ILE A 185 2.90 4.35 -7.24
C ILE A 185 3.81 4.18 -8.45
N THR A 186 3.25 4.45 -9.62
CA THR A 186 3.92 4.44 -10.92
C THR A 186 4.14 5.85 -11.48
N ASP A 187 3.40 6.84 -10.97
CA ASP A 187 3.46 8.25 -11.34
C ASP A 187 3.55 9.13 -10.08
N THR A 188 4.69 9.80 -9.92
CA THR A 188 4.93 10.65 -8.74
C THR A 188 4.07 11.90 -8.70
N LEU A 189 3.50 12.36 -9.83
CA LEU A 189 2.58 13.49 -9.82
C LEU A 189 1.22 13.07 -9.25
N ASN A 190 0.73 11.86 -9.56
CA ASN A 190 -0.43 11.28 -8.90
C ASN A 190 -0.19 11.14 -7.38
N CYS A 191 1.00 10.65 -6.99
CA CYS A 191 1.37 10.55 -5.58
C CYS A 191 1.36 11.92 -4.88
N LYS A 192 1.82 12.99 -5.55
CA LYS A 192 1.78 14.36 -5.00
C LYS A 192 0.36 14.89 -4.82
N ALA A 193 -0.58 14.49 -5.68
CA ALA A 193 -1.99 14.82 -5.49
C ALA A 193 -2.55 14.14 -4.22
N ALA A 194 -2.19 12.87 -3.98
CA ALA A 194 -2.54 12.16 -2.77
C ALA A 194 -1.90 12.79 -1.52
N ILE A 195 -0.61 13.13 -1.56
CA ILE A 195 0.08 13.83 -0.48
C ILE A 195 -0.59 15.17 -0.17
N LYS A 196 -0.90 15.96 -1.20
CA LYS A 196 -1.61 17.24 -1.03
C LYS A 196 -2.95 17.04 -0.33
N ALA A 197 -3.71 16.02 -0.71
CA ALA A 197 -4.99 15.72 -0.07
C ALA A 197 -4.84 15.45 1.43
N ILE A 198 -3.81 14.70 1.86
CA ILE A 198 -3.54 14.43 3.28
C ILE A 198 -3.18 15.73 4.02
N LEU A 199 -2.26 16.53 3.45
CA LEU A 199 -1.81 17.76 4.10
C LEU A 199 -2.94 18.79 4.23
N ASP A 200 -3.80 18.92 3.22
CA ASP A 200 -4.96 19.80 3.27
C ASP A 200 -5.96 19.34 4.35
N LEU A 201 -6.18 18.02 4.52
CA LEU A 201 -7.03 17.49 5.59
C LEU A 201 -6.47 17.82 6.99
N GLU A 202 -5.15 17.75 7.18
CA GLU A 202 -4.50 18.16 8.43
C GLU A 202 -4.71 19.66 8.69
N ASP A 203 -4.56 20.51 7.67
CA ASP A 203 -4.81 21.96 7.77
C ASP A 203 -6.27 22.29 8.05
N GLU A 204 -7.22 21.46 7.60
CA GLU A 204 -8.64 21.55 7.90
C GLU A 204 -9.03 21.02 9.30
N GLY A 205 -8.08 20.45 10.04
CA GLY A 205 -8.25 20.02 11.43
C GLY A 205 -8.55 18.54 11.62
N TYR A 206 -8.39 17.70 10.58
CA TYR A 206 -8.38 16.25 10.76
C TYR A 206 -7.16 15.85 11.59
N GLU A 207 -7.32 14.78 12.38
CA GLU A 207 -6.22 14.24 13.17
C GLU A 207 -5.09 13.74 12.25
N PRO A 208 -3.82 14.25 12.39
CA PRO A 208 -2.72 13.85 11.54
C PRO A 208 -2.41 12.36 11.64
N LEU A 209 -2.29 11.71 10.50
CA LEU A 209 -1.91 10.30 10.39
C LEU A 209 -0.54 10.15 9.73
N PRO A 210 0.26 9.15 10.13
CA PRO A 210 1.49 8.81 9.43
C PRO A 210 1.22 8.51 7.95
N ILE A 211 2.11 8.99 7.07
CA ILE A 211 2.07 8.72 5.64
C ILE A 211 3.10 7.65 5.32
N TRP A 212 2.68 6.57 4.67
CA TRP A 212 3.56 5.56 4.12
C TRP A 212 3.42 5.58 2.60
N ILE A 213 4.55 5.68 1.87
CA ILE A 213 4.56 5.76 0.41
C ILE A 213 5.32 4.56 -0.14
N SER A 214 4.72 3.85 -1.08
CA SER A 214 5.34 2.70 -1.75
C SER A 214 5.25 2.85 -3.27
N GLY A 215 6.41 2.87 -3.92
CA GLY A 215 6.51 2.95 -5.37
C GLY A 215 6.61 1.58 -6.03
N THR A 216 6.42 1.54 -7.34
CA THR A 216 6.57 0.33 -8.13
C THR A 216 7.59 0.53 -9.22
N ILE A 217 8.62 -0.33 -9.22
CA ILE A 217 9.60 -0.43 -10.31
C ILE A 217 9.01 -1.42 -11.32
N THR A 218 8.72 -0.92 -12.52
CA THR A 218 7.92 -1.65 -13.50
C THR A 218 8.67 -2.73 -14.24
N ASP A 219 10.00 -2.63 -14.30
CA ASP A 219 10.84 -3.60 -15.01
C ASP A 219 12.30 -3.61 -14.51
N ARG A 220 13.14 -4.39 -15.18
CA ARG A 220 14.56 -4.52 -14.87
C ARG A 220 15.38 -3.25 -15.12
N SER A 221 14.82 -2.21 -15.73
CA SER A 221 15.51 -0.92 -15.90
C SER A 221 15.71 -0.16 -14.59
N GLY A 222 14.99 -0.55 -13.54
CA GLY A 222 15.05 0.08 -12.22
C GLY A 222 14.29 1.40 -12.15
N ARG A 223 13.28 1.60 -13.01
CA ARG A 223 12.51 2.83 -13.11
C ARG A 223 11.02 2.60 -12.85
N THR A 224 10.36 3.62 -12.34
CA THR A 224 8.90 3.70 -12.32
C THR A 224 8.37 3.83 -13.76
N LEU A 225 7.07 3.64 -13.96
CA LEU A 225 6.46 3.79 -15.29
C LEU A 225 6.63 5.22 -15.85
N SER A 226 6.63 6.24 -14.99
CA SER A 226 6.94 7.62 -15.37
C SER A 226 8.43 7.89 -15.61
N GLY A 227 9.29 6.87 -15.51
CA GLY A 227 10.70 6.89 -15.90
C GLY A 227 11.68 7.25 -14.81
N GLN A 228 11.26 7.45 -13.57
CA GLN A 228 12.14 7.86 -12.47
C GLN A 228 12.92 6.68 -11.88
N THR A 229 14.19 6.92 -11.54
CA THR A 229 14.97 6.02 -10.70
C THR A 229 14.45 6.04 -9.26
N VAL A 230 14.82 5.04 -8.47
CA VAL A 230 14.41 4.93 -7.05
C VAL A 230 14.83 6.15 -6.23
N GLU A 231 16.03 6.68 -6.43
CA GLU A 231 16.49 7.90 -5.72
C GLU A 231 15.74 9.16 -6.20
N ALA A 232 15.44 9.27 -7.50
CA ALA A 232 14.60 10.34 -8.03
C ALA A 232 13.18 10.27 -7.48
N PHE A 233 12.60 9.07 -7.39
CA PHE A 233 11.31 8.85 -6.73
C PHE A 233 11.33 9.33 -5.28
N TRP A 234 12.33 8.89 -4.47
CA TRP A 234 12.48 9.36 -3.10
C TRP A 234 12.58 10.88 -3.01
N ASN A 235 13.43 11.51 -3.80
CA ASN A 235 13.60 12.97 -3.81
C ASN A 235 12.33 13.71 -4.20
N SER A 236 11.47 13.11 -5.04
CA SER A 236 10.18 13.70 -5.44
C SER A 236 9.15 13.76 -4.32
N VAL A 237 9.16 12.78 -3.40
CA VAL A 237 8.09 12.60 -2.41
C VAL A 237 8.51 12.85 -0.97
N LYS A 238 9.81 12.94 -0.67
CA LYS A 238 10.33 13.11 0.71
C LYS A 238 9.85 14.36 1.44
N HIS A 239 9.36 15.37 0.70
CA HIS A 239 8.77 16.58 1.30
C HIS A 239 7.53 16.29 2.17
N ALA A 240 6.85 15.17 1.93
CA ALA A 240 5.76 14.68 2.76
C ALA A 240 6.22 14.22 4.15
N LYS A 241 7.53 14.10 4.39
CA LYS A 241 8.12 13.55 5.63
C LYS A 241 7.47 12.21 6.02
N PRO A 242 7.44 11.23 5.11
CA PRO A 242 6.70 10.01 5.33
C PRO A 242 7.27 9.21 6.50
N PHE A 243 6.40 8.48 7.20
CA PHE A 243 6.76 7.48 8.20
C PHE A 243 7.62 6.36 7.61
N ALA A 244 7.25 5.93 6.40
CA ALA A 244 8.02 4.94 5.65
C ALA A 244 7.95 5.23 4.14
N ILE A 245 9.02 4.84 3.45
CA ILE A 245 9.12 4.81 1.98
C ILE A 245 9.47 3.39 1.57
N GLY A 246 8.95 2.91 0.46
CA GLY A 246 9.26 1.56 0.02
C GLY A 246 8.98 1.27 -1.42
N LEU A 247 9.07 -0.02 -1.74
CA LEU A 247 8.73 -0.57 -3.05
C LEU A 247 7.83 -1.80 -2.88
N ASN A 248 6.90 -1.96 -3.80
CA ASN A 248 6.04 -3.13 -3.84
C ASN A 248 5.68 -3.52 -5.27
N CYS A 249 5.18 -4.74 -5.42
CA CYS A 249 4.62 -5.26 -6.66
C CYS A 249 5.61 -5.31 -7.85
N ALA A 250 5.12 -5.68 -9.03
CA ALA A 250 5.79 -5.85 -10.32
C ALA A 250 6.94 -6.87 -10.33
N LEU A 251 7.82 -6.85 -9.35
CA LEU A 251 9.00 -7.71 -9.26
C LEU A 251 8.86 -8.72 -8.09
N GLY A 252 9.46 -9.89 -8.26
CA GLY A 252 9.79 -10.77 -7.16
C GLY A 252 10.95 -10.22 -6.32
N ALA A 253 11.20 -10.81 -5.16
CA ALA A 253 12.17 -10.31 -4.22
C ALA A 253 13.60 -10.24 -4.79
N ASP A 254 14.03 -11.24 -5.54
CA ASP A 254 15.35 -11.29 -6.17
C ASP A 254 15.63 -10.09 -7.09
N LEU A 255 14.65 -9.69 -7.88
CA LEU A 255 14.75 -8.56 -8.81
C LEU A 255 14.54 -7.20 -8.12
N MET A 256 13.79 -7.17 -7.01
CA MET A 256 13.55 -5.94 -6.24
C MET A 256 14.73 -5.57 -5.35
N ARG A 257 15.53 -6.55 -4.92
CA ARG A 257 16.60 -6.37 -3.94
C ARG A 257 17.57 -5.22 -4.24
N PRO A 258 18.15 -5.07 -5.46
CA PRO A 258 19.07 -3.96 -5.73
C PRO A 258 18.40 -2.59 -5.56
N HIS A 259 17.14 -2.48 -5.90
CA HIS A 259 16.37 -1.23 -5.78
C HIS A 259 16.05 -0.89 -4.32
N ILE A 260 15.79 -1.90 -3.48
CA ILE A 260 15.64 -1.74 -2.03
C ILE A 260 16.99 -1.32 -1.40
N ALA A 261 18.11 -1.89 -1.84
CA ALA A 261 19.43 -1.49 -1.37
C ALA A 261 19.74 -0.02 -1.72
N ASP A 262 19.39 0.43 -2.94
CA ASP A 262 19.52 1.83 -3.33
C ASP A 262 18.66 2.75 -2.47
N LEU A 263 17.40 2.37 -2.23
CA LEU A 263 16.50 3.13 -1.38
C LEU A 263 16.99 3.20 0.07
N ALA A 264 17.46 2.07 0.61
CA ALA A 264 18.02 1.97 1.95
C ALA A 264 19.25 2.87 2.15
N ARG A 265 20.05 3.08 1.10
CA ARG A 265 21.22 3.97 1.14
C ARG A 265 20.84 5.45 1.23
N VAL A 266 19.70 5.86 0.68
CA VAL A 266 19.36 7.28 0.51
C VAL A 266 18.19 7.76 1.37
N ALA A 267 17.31 6.87 1.82
CA ALA A 267 16.13 7.26 2.59
C ALA A 267 16.49 7.50 4.05
N ASP A 268 16.21 8.70 4.54
CA ASP A 268 16.38 9.12 5.95
C ASP A 268 15.11 8.87 6.80
N THR A 269 14.28 7.94 6.35
CA THR A 269 13.09 7.42 7.04
C THR A 269 13.07 5.89 6.99
N LEU A 270 12.02 5.24 7.53
CA LEU A 270 11.89 3.78 7.48
C LEU A 270 11.76 3.30 6.03
N VAL A 271 12.29 2.12 5.74
CA VAL A 271 12.20 1.46 4.42
C VAL A 271 11.31 0.24 4.51
N SER A 272 10.38 0.12 3.57
CA SER A 272 9.49 -1.01 3.42
C SER A 272 9.68 -1.75 2.10
N ALA A 273 9.40 -3.05 2.10
CA ALA A 273 9.39 -3.85 0.89
C ALA A 273 8.38 -4.99 0.98
N TYR A 274 7.49 -5.07 -0.01
CA TYR A 274 6.53 -6.17 -0.14
C TYR A 274 6.42 -6.63 -1.60
N PRO A 275 7.32 -7.56 -1.99
CA PRO A 275 7.42 -8.08 -3.35
C PRO A 275 6.28 -9.04 -3.69
N ASN A 276 6.13 -9.34 -4.98
CA ASN A 276 5.33 -10.47 -5.43
C ASN A 276 5.99 -11.79 -5.05
N ALA A 277 5.20 -12.87 -5.01
CA ALA A 277 5.70 -14.25 -4.89
C ALA A 277 6.36 -14.71 -6.22
N GLY A 278 7.49 -14.08 -6.57
CA GLY A 278 8.16 -14.24 -7.85
C GLY A 278 7.51 -13.44 -8.99
N LEU A 279 7.71 -13.91 -10.21
CA LEU A 279 7.04 -13.37 -11.39
C LEU A 279 5.88 -14.29 -11.81
N PRO A 280 4.81 -13.73 -12.42
CA PRO A 280 3.73 -14.58 -12.90
C PRO A 280 4.21 -15.50 -14.01
N ASN A 281 3.77 -16.77 -13.97
CA ASN A 281 4.00 -17.76 -15.00
C ASN A 281 3.14 -17.48 -16.26
N ALA A 282 3.24 -18.33 -17.28
CA ALA A 282 2.50 -18.17 -18.53
C ALA A 282 0.96 -18.20 -18.35
N MET A 283 0.47 -18.70 -17.23
CA MET A 283 -0.96 -18.75 -16.87
C MET A 283 -1.37 -17.58 -15.97
N GLY A 284 -0.43 -16.70 -15.60
CA GLY A 284 -0.66 -15.58 -14.67
C GLY A 284 -0.63 -15.99 -13.20
N GLU A 285 -0.20 -17.19 -12.87
CA GLU A 285 -0.09 -17.70 -11.52
C GLU A 285 1.31 -17.45 -10.94
N TYR A 286 1.42 -17.44 -9.62
CA TYR A 286 2.67 -17.22 -8.90
C TYR A 286 3.12 -18.52 -8.25
N ASP A 287 4.36 -18.93 -8.54
CA ASP A 287 4.88 -20.24 -8.18
C ASP A 287 5.88 -20.20 -7.00
N GLU A 288 6.37 -19.02 -6.60
CA GLU A 288 7.31 -18.88 -5.48
C GLU A 288 6.68 -19.38 -4.17
N GLN A 289 7.43 -20.24 -3.49
CA GLN A 289 6.93 -20.91 -2.28
C GLN A 289 7.12 -20.03 -1.03
N PRO A 290 6.28 -20.20 0.01
CA PRO A 290 6.37 -19.43 1.25
C PRO A 290 7.76 -19.35 1.89
N HIS A 291 8.49 -20.47 1.91
CA HIS A 291 9.83 -20.51 2.50
C HIS A 291 10.88 -19.74 1.67
N GLU A 292 10.70 -19.65 0.34
CA GLU A 292 11.58 -18.88 -0.53
C GLU A 292 11.43 -17.40 -0.29
N THR A 293 10.18 -16.90 -0.25
CA THR A 293 9.88 -15.50 0.13
C THR A 293 10.42 -15.18 1.52
N GLY A 294 10.18 -16.06 2.51
CA GLY A 294 10.69 -15.87 3.87
C GLY A 294 12.22 -15.77 3.91
N HIS A 295 12.92 -16.64 3.19
CA HIS A 295 14.39 -16.62 3.12
C HIS A 295 14.95 -15.32 2.52
N GLN A 296 14.35 -14.85 1.42
CA GLN A 296 14.77 -13.62 0.75
C GLN A 296 14.57 -12.39 1.64
N LEU A 297 13.44 -12.27 2.31
CA LEU A 297 13.16 -11.13 3.20
C LEU A 297 13.96 -11.21 4.51
N HIS A 298 14.31 -12.41 4.98
CA HIS A 298 15.28 -12.58 6.05
C HIS A 298 16.65 -11.99 5.69
N GLU A 299 17.15 -12.32 4.50
CA GLU A 299 18.43 -11.78 4.00
C GLU A 299 18.40 -10.24 3.95
N TRP A 300 17.31 -9.62 3.53
CA TRP A 300 17.19 -8.16 3.54
C TRP A 300 17.22 -7.56 4.94
N ALA A 301 16.56 -8.20 5.89
CA ALA A 301 16.59 -7.78 7.28
C ALA A 301 17.98 -7.97 7.91
N GLU A 302 18.66 -9.09 7.63
CA GLU A 302 20.03 -9.36 8.08
C GLU A 302 21.04 -8.32 7.58
N HIS A 303 20.87 -7.85 6.33
CA HIS A 303 21.70 -6.80 5.74
C HIS A 303 21.25 -5.37 6.11
N GLY A 304 20.27 -5.23 7.00
CA GLY A 304 19.80 -3.91 7.45
C GLY A 304 19.19 -3.07 6.34
N LEU A 305 18.47 -3.68 5.39
CA LEU A 305 17.87 -2.98 4.26
C LEU A 305 16.43 -2.50 4.55
N VAL A 306 15.73 -3.14 5.49
CA VAL A 306 14.29 -2.95 5.68
C VAL A 306 13.88 -2.74 7.14
N ASN A 307 12.75 -2.06 7.31
CA ASN A 307 12.06 -1.87 8.57
C ASN A 307 10.67 -2.53 8.59
N ILE A 308 10.04 -2.64 7.41
CA ILE A 308 8.73 -3.25 7.22
C ILE A 308 8.82 -4.18 6.02
N VAL A 309 8.34 -5.39 6.18
CA VAL A 309 8.29 -6.40 5.10
C VAL A 309 6.89 -6.98 5.00
N GLY A 310 6.53 -7.49 3.85
CA GLY A 310 5.23 -8.11 3.59
C GLY A 310 5.21 -8.77 2.24
N GLY A 311 4.04 -8.98 1.68
CA GLY A 311 3.86 -9.56 0.37
C GLY A 311 2.87 -8.80 -0.50
N CYS A 312 3.00 -8.91 -1.81
CA CYS A 312 2.07 -8.38 -2.80
C CYS A 312 1.48 -9.55 -3.61
N CYS A 313 1.32 -9.40 -4.91
CA CYS A 313 0.67 -10.40 -5.76
C CYS A 313 1.24 -11.82 -5.57
N GLY A 314 0.36 -12.80 -5.49
CA GLY A 314 0.71 -14.22 -5.29
C GLY A 314 0.95 -14.64 -3.85
N THR A 315 1.23 -13.73 -2.94
CA THR A 315 1.47 -14.08 -1.53
C THR A 315 0.16 -14.43 -0.80
N THR A 316 0.24 -15.35 0.13
CA THR A 316 -0.88 -15.88 0.92
C THR A 316 -0.58 -15.73 2.42
N PRO A 317 -1.53 -16.00 3.32
CA PRO A 317 -1.26 -16.07 4.75
C PRO A 317 -0.09 -16.99 5.11
N ASP A 318 0.13 -18.07 4.35
CA ASP A 318 1.26 -18.97 4.55
C ASP A 318 2.61 -18.30 4.22
N HIS A 319 2.68 -17.51 3.14
CA HIS A 319 3.85 -16.68 2.86
C HIS A 319 4.12 -15.68 3.99
N ILE A 320 3.09 -15.00 4.48
CA ILE A 320 3.23 -14.00 5.55
C ILE A 320 3.68 -14.67 6.86
N ARG A 321 3.23 -15.89 7.15
CA ARG A 321 3.72 -16.64 8.32
C ARG A 321 5.21 -16.92 8.21
N HIS A 322 5.69 -17.42 7.08
CA HIS A 322 7.12 -17.66 6.85
C HIS A 322 7.94 -16.36 6.91
N VAL A 323 7.40 -15.26 6.40
CA VAL A 323 8.04 -13.94 6.52
C VAL A 323 8.11 -13.51 7.98
N ALA A 324 7.01 -13.61 8.74
CA ALA A 324 6.97 -13.22 10.14
C ALA A 324 7.96 -14.03 10.99
N GLU A 325 8.02 -15.35 10.79
CA GLU A 325 8.99 -16.24 11.46
C GLU A 325 10.42 -15.89 11.07
N ALA A 326 10.66 -15.59 9.78
CA ALA A 326 12.00 -15.30 9.26
C ALA A 326 12.60 -13.98 9.78
N VAL A 327 11.76 -12.99 10.09
CA VAL A 327 12.22 -11.68 10.60
C VAL A 327 12.06 -11.52 12.11
N GLU A 328 11.58 -12.56 12.81
CA GLU A 328 11.41 -12.53 14.26
C GLU A 328 12.75 -12.25 14.96
N GLY A 329 12.75 -11.26 15.85
CA GLY A 329 13.96 -10.86 16.60
C GLY A 329 15.02 -10.12 15.78
N MET A 330 14.80 -9.87 14.48
CA MET A 330 15.74 -9.13 13.66
C MET A 330 15.75 -7.64 14.01
N THR A 331 16.95 -7.06 13.99
CA THR A 331 17.15 -5.62 14.22
C THR A 331 16.68 -4.84 12.99
N PRO A 332 15.80 -3.84 13.17
CA PRO A 332 15.35 -3.03 12.05
C PRO A 332 16.47 -2.12 11.52
N ARG A 333 16.41 -1.81 10.23
CA ARG A 333 17.32 -0.88 9.57
C ARG A 333 17.38 0.45 10.33
N GLN A 334 18.57 1.02 10.46
CA GLN A 334 18.77 2.37 10.98
C GLN A 334 18.83 3.35 9.79
N PRO A 335 17.95 4.37 9.73
CA PRO A 335 18.02 5.40 8.70
C PRO A 335 19.38 6.11 8.71
N PRO A 336 20.02 6.34 7.55
CA PRO A 336 21.31 7.04 7.51
C PRO A 336 21.13 8.52 7.84
N GLU A 337 22.12 9.10 8.52
CA GLU A 337 22.25 10.55 8.61
C GLU A 337 22.76 11.09 7.27
N ARG A 338 21.98 11.97 6.62
CA ARG A 338 22.40 12.61 5.39
C ARG A 338 22.64 14.10 5.60
N PRO A 339 23.76 14.65 5.09
CA PRO A 339 24.01 16.09 5.13
C PRO A 339 22.85 16.87 4.50
N ARG A 340 22.57 18.06 5.04
CA ARG A 340 21.60 18.95 4.42
C ARG A 340 22.13 19.43 3.07
N ALA A 341 21.40 19.13 2.01
CA ALA A 341 21.72 19.51 0.65
C ALA A 341 20.44 19.80 -0.15
N MET A 342 20.55 20.55 -1.22
CA MET A 342 19.47 20.70 -2.19
C MET A 342 19.40 19.41 -3.02
N ARG A 343 18.29 18.69 -2.91
CA ARG A 343 18.03 17.47 -3.69
C ARG A 343 16.77 17.64 -4.51
N LEU A 344 16.93 17.51 -5.79
CA LEU A 344 15.86 17.63 -6.79
C LEU A 344 15.70 16.30 -7.53
N ALA A 345 14.61 16.16 -8.24
CA ALA A 345 14.33 15.01 -9.07
C ALA A 345 13.71 15.42 -10.41
N GLY A 346 14.36 14.99 -11.48
CA GLY A 346 13.74 14.77 -12.78
C GLY A 346 13.46 13.27 -12.91
N LEU A 347 13.90 12.66 -14.03
CA LEU A 347 13.98 11.21 -14.18
C LEU A 347 15.14 10.64 -13.34
N GLU A 348 16.21 11.42 -13.21
CA GLU A 348 17.39 11.16 -12.40
C GLU A 348 17.40 12.05 -11.15
N PRO A 349 18.08 11.63 -10.07
CA PRO A 349 18.31 12.50 -8.93
C PRO A 349 19.33 13.59 -9.28
N PHE A 350 19.17 14.75 -8.67
CA PHE A 350 20.14 15.84 -8.72
C PHE A 350 20.41 16.34 -7.31
N GLU A 351 21.70 16.38 -6.93
CA GLU A 351 22.15 16.89 -5.63
C GLU A 351 23.15 18.03 -5.83
N LEU A 352 22.90 19.16 -5.21
CA LEU A 352 23.82 20.28 -5.12
C LEU A 352 24.44 20.29 -3.71
N ILE A 353 25.74 20.01 -3.65
CA ILE A 353 26.55 19.94 -2.44
C ILE A 353 27.18 21.31 -2.18
#